data_7fb780b0389ebb23e4cca60643659ddf
#
_entry.id   7fb780b0389ebb23e4cca60643659ddf
#
_cell.length_a   1.000
_cell.length_b   1.000
_cell.length_c   1.000
_cell.angle_alpha   90.00
_cell.angle_beta   90.00
_cell.angle_gamma   90.00
#
_symmetry.space_group_name_H-M   'P 1'
#
loop_
_entity.id
_entity.type
_entity.pdbx_description
1 polymer ?
#
loop_
_entity_poly.entity_id
_entity_poly.type
_entity_poly.pdbx_seq_one_letter_code
_entity_poly.pdbx_strand_id
1 'polypeptide(L)'
;MKKIITIGLCLLIVHQLIGQPNDEQKIRQVLQRQSTSWNEGKIEEFMSGYWKNDSLMFIGKSGVTYGWNNTLANYKKGYPDAAAMGKLTFNILVVRRLSNEYYHVTGKWFLQRSIGDVGGHFTLLFRKIRGEWVIVSDHSS
;
A
#
# COMPACT_ATOMS: atom_id res chain seq x y z
N MET A 1 32.49 61.08 18.15
CA MET A 1 31.33 60.53 17.41
C MET A 1 31.58 59.06 17.13
N LYS A 2 30.96 58.16 17.91
CA LYS A 2 31.12 56.70 17.72
C LYS A 2 30.04 56.21 16.78
N LYS A 3 30.41 55.71 15.61
CA LYS A 3 29.49 55.06 14.67
C LYS A 3 29.23 53.63 15.12
N ILE A 4 27.99 53.36 15.51
CA ILE A 4 27.51 51.99 15.80
C ILE A 4 27.17 51.36 14.48
N ILE A 5 27.93 50.34 14.06
CA ILE A 5 27.61 49.51 12.89
C ILE A 5 26.72 48.37 13.38
N THR A 6 25.44 48.45 13.06
CA THR A 6 24.46 47.36 13.31
C THR A 6 24.60 46.32 12.22
N ILE A 7 25.22 45.20 12.54
CA ILE A 7 25.30 44.05 11.65
C ILE A 7 23.97 43.31 11.75
N GLY A 8 23.14 43.47 10.72
CA GLY A 8 21.90 42.71 10.59
C GLY A 8 22.20 41.25 10.23
N LEU A 9 21.96 40.35 11.15
CA LEU A 9 22.06 38.90 10.97
C LEU A 9 20.84 38.43 10.18
N CYS A 10 20.95 38.28 8.85
CA CYS A 10 19.93 37.64 8.03
C CYS A 10 19.97 36.12 8.30
N LEU A 11 19.04 35.64 9.11
CA LEU A 11 18.75 34.22 9.25
C LEU A 11 18.09 33.72 7.95
N LEU A 12 18.85 33.10 7.08
CA LEU A 12 18.34 32.33 5.95
C LEU A 12 17.67 31.06 6.51
N ILE A 13 16.34 31.12 6.66
CA ILE A 13 15.53 29.94 6.95
C ILE A 13 15.48 29.13 5.65
N VAL A 14 16.35 28.12 5.52
CA VAL A 14 16.28 27.13 4.45
C VAL A 14 15.07 26.23 4.77
N HIS A 15 13.91 26.57 4.23
CA HIS A 15 12.79 25.66 4.18
C HIS A 15 13.19 24.53 3.25
N GLN A 16 13.49 23.37 3.79
CA GLN A 16 13.58 22.14 3.01
C GLN A 16 12.20 21.89 2.43
N LEU A 17 12.03 22.19 1.15
CA LEU A 17 10.90 21.78 0.33
C LEU A 17 10.97 20.23 0.23
N ILE A 18 10.41 19.53 1.22
CA ILE A 18 10.08 18.12 1.06
C ILE A 18 8.97 18.10 0.02
N GLY A 19 9.35 17.82 -1.23
CA GLY A 19 8.41 17.74 -2.34
C GLY A 19 7.27 16.76 -2.02
N GLN A 20 6.03 17.09 -2.40
CA GLN A 20 4.89 16.18 -2.28
C GLN A 20 5.22 14.85 -2.98
N PRO A 21 4.94 13.68 -2.38
CA PRO A 21 5.21 12.40 -3.00
C PRO A 21 4.48 12.29 -4.35
N ASN A 22 5.19 11.83 -5.39
CA ASN A 22 4.56 11.57 -6.67
C ASN A 22 3.60 10.37 -6.60
N ASP A 23 2.82 10.14 -7.64
CA ASP A 23 1.79 9.09 -7.64
C ASP A 23 2.38 7.69 -7.46
N GLU A 24 3.54 7.38 -8.03
CA GLU A 24 4.24 6.10 -7.79
C GLU A 24 4.64 5.93 -6.32
N GLN A 25 5.19 6.98 -5.72
CA GLN A 25 5.56 6.95 -4.30
C GLN A 25 4.32 6.73 -3.40
N LYS A 26 3.18 7.37 -3.72
CA LYS A 26 1.91 7.16 -3.00
C LYS A 26 1.43 5.71 -3.10
N ILE A 27 1.53 5.09 -4.27
CA ILE A 27 1.18 3.67 -4.48
C ILE A 27 2.11 2.77 -3.65
N ARG A 28 3.41 3.00 -3.67
CA ARG A 28 4.37 2.27 -2.84
C ARG A 28 4.08 2.42 -1.34
N GLN A 29 3.65 3.62 -0.90
CA GLN A 29 3.21 3.87 0.47
C GLN A 29 1.93 3.09 0.84
N VAL A 30 0.98 2.92 -0.08
CA VAL A 30 -0.20 2.06 0.16
C VAL A 30 0.25 0.64 0.47
N LEU A 31 1.12 0.05 -0.35
CA LEU A 31 1.64 -1.30 -0.15
C LEU A 31 2.47 -1.43 1.14
N GLN A 32 3.25 -0.41 1.47
CA GLN A 32 4.00 -0.38 2.74
C GLN A 32 3.04 -0.36 3.95
N ARG A 33 2.00 0.46 3.94
CA ARG A 33 0.98 0.46 5.00
C ARG A 33 0.27 -0.87 5.11
N GLN A 34 -0.07 -1.51 3.98
CA GLN A 34 -0.68 -2.84 3.98
C GLN A 34 0.22 -3.87 4.68
N SER A 35 1.51 -3.96 4.33
CA SER A 35 2.42 -4.91 4.99
C SER A 35 2.62 -4.61 6.47
N THR A 36 2.68 -3.34 6.85
CA THR A 36 2.76 -2.93 8.26
C THR A 36 1.49 -3.35 9.04
N SER A 37 0.31 -3.00 8.54
CA SER A 37 -0.97 -3.36 9.19
C SER A 37 -1.17 -4.87 9.30
N TRP A 38 -0.81 -5.62 8.24
CA TRP A 38 -0.81 -7.08 8.28
C TRP A 38 0.08 -7.62 9.40
N ASN A 39 1.31 -7.13 9.48
CA ASN A 39 2.30 -7.58 10.46
C ASN A 39 1.95 -7.20 11.91
N GLU A 40 1.01 -6.27 12.09
CA GLU A 40 0.40 -5.90 13.36
C GLU A 40 -0.91 -6.67 13.64
N GLY A 41 -1.33 -7.57 12.75
CA GLY A 41 -2.57 -8.34 12.90
C GLY A 41 -3.84 -7.55 12.58
N LYS A 42 -3.72 -6.41 11.91
CA LYS A 42 -4.81 -5.45 11.64
C LYS A 42 -5.35 -5.64 10.23
N ILE A 43 -6.16 -6.71 10.02
CA ILE A 43 -6.67 -7.07 8.68
C ILE A 43 -7.56 -5.97 8.08
N GLU A 44 -8.39 -5.29 8.88
CA GLU A 44 -9.23 -4.18 8.39
C GLU A 44 -8.39 -3.00 7.89
N GLU A 45 -7.29 -2.67 8.60
CA GLU A 45 -6.36 -1.62 8.15
C GLU A 45 -5.60 -2.04 6.89
N PHE A 46 -5.20 -3.32 6.78
CA PHE A 46 -4.65 -3.87 5.54
C PHE A 46 -5.63 -3.69 4.38
N MET A 47 -6.92 -3.97 4.60
CA MET A 47 -7.98 -3.81 3.62
C MET A 47 -8.26 -2.35 3.23
N SER A 48 -7.77 -1.36 3.99
CA SER A 48 -7.91 0.06 3.62
C SER A 48 -7.16 0.44 2.33
N GLY A 49 -6.19 -0.37 1.90
CA GLY A 49 -5.52 -0.22 0.61
C GLY A 49 -6.40 -0.57 -0.59
N TYR A 50 -7.51 -1.27 -0.36
CA TYR A 50 -8.47 -1.66 -1.40
C TYR A 50 -9.65 -0.70 -1.47
N TRP A 51 -10.18 -0.54 -2.67
CA TRP A 51 -11.39 0.23 -2.93
C TRP A 51 -12.59 -0.33 -2.15
N LYS A 52 -13.14 0.45 -1.24
CA LYS A 52 -14.30 0.06 -0.44
C LYS A 52 -15.59 0.16 -1.26
N ASN A 53 -15.81 -0.82 -2.14
CA ASN A 53 -16.90 -0.88 -3.08
C ASN A 53 -17.25 -2.33 -3.43
N ASP A 54 -18.50 -2.57 -3.83
CA ASP A 54 -18.97 -3.91 -4.22
C ASP A 54 -18.38 -4.38 -5.58
N SER A 55 -17.82 -3.46 -6.36
CA SER A 55 -17.13 -3.76 -7.63
C SER A 55 -15.64 -4.07 -7.48
N LEU A 56 -15.08 -4.03 -6.25
CA LEU A 56 -13.73 -4.54 -6.02
C LEU A 56 -13.65 -5.99 -6.49
N MET A 57 -12.61 -6.33 -7.28
CA MET A 57 -12.38 -7.68 -7.75
C MET A 57 -11.10 -8.24 -7.15
N PHE A 58 -11.19 -9.39 -6.49
CA PHE A 58 -10.06 -10.16 -6.01
C PHE A 58 -10.05 -11.55 -6.63
N ILE A 59 -8.95 -11.93 -7.27
CA ILE A 59 -8.76 -13.25 -7.88
C ILE A 59 -7.67 -13.96 -7.10
N GLY A 60 -8.02 -15.00 -6.40
CA GLY A 60 -7.09 -15.86 -5.69
C GLY A 60 -7.20 -17.31 -6.14
N LYS A 61 -6.54 -18.21 -5.43
CA LYS A 61 -6.56 -19.65 -5.71
C LYS A 61 -7.96 -20.26 -5.79
N SER A 62 -8.91 -19.71 -5.02
CA SER A 62 -10.31 -20.19 -4.99
C SER A 62 -11.20 -19.55 -6.06
N GLY A 63 -10.65 -18.73 -6.95
CA GLY A 63 -11.38 -18.03 -7.99
C GLY A 63 -11.64 -16.56 -7.66
N VAL A 64 -12.69 -16.00 -8.27
CA VAL A 64 -13.02 -14.58 -8.20
C VAL A 64 -13.93 -14.29 -7.01
N THR A 65 -13.58 -13.25 -6.25
CA THR A 65 -14.40 -12.65 -5.20
C THR A 65 -14.71 -11.21 -5.59
N TYR A 66 -15.97 -10.80 -5.52
CA TYR A 66 -16.40 -9.42 -5.70
C TYR A 66 -16.75 -8.77 -4.36
N GLY A 67 -16.41 -7.50 -4.26
CA GLY A 67 -16.77 -6.64 -3.13
C GLY A 67 -15.77 -6.65 -1.98
N TRP A 68 -15.60 -5.47 -1.38
CA TRP A 68 -14.67 -5.24 -0.27
C TRP A 68 -15.01 -6.08 0.96
N ASN A 69 -16.30 -6.14 1.32
CA ASN A 69 -16.75 -6.90 2.51
C ASN A 69 -16.52 -8.40 2.34
N ASN A 70 -16.79 -8.95 1.16
CA ASN A 70 -16.56 -10.36 0.87
C ASN A 70 -15.06 -10.70 0.86
N THR A 71 -14.23 -9.81 0.33
CA THR A 71 -12.77 -9.97 0.35
C THR A 71 -12.24 -9.94 1.78
N LEU A 72 -12.70 -9.00 2.62
CA LEU A 72 -12.35 -8.96 4.04
C LEU A 72 -12.76 -10.24 4.78
N ALA A 73 -13.98 -10.74 4.53
CA ALA A 73 -14.46 -11.98 5.14
C ALA A 73 -13.59 -13.18 4.76
N ASN A 74 -13.16 -13.25 3.49
CA ASN A 74 -12.27 -14.31 3.02
C ASN A 74 -10.87 -14.21 3.68
N TYR A 75 -10.33 -13.01 3.84
CA TYR A 75 -9.06 -12.81 4.57
C TYR A 75 -9.17 -13.26 6.03
N LYS A 76 -10.22 -12.87 6.74
CA LYS A 76 -10.44 -13.29 8.14
C LYS A 76 -10.60 -14.81 8.28
N LYS A 77 -11.28 -15.44 7.32
CA LYS A 77 -11.46 -16.90 7.30
C LYS A 77 -10.14 -17.63 6.98
N GLY A 78 -9.36 -17.12 6.05
CA GLY A 78 -8.10 -17.74 5.61
C GLY A 78 -6.93 -17.51 6.57
N TYR A 79 -6.99 -16.43 7.36
CA TYR A 79 -5.93 -16.01 8.28
C TYR A 79 -6.51 -15.68 9.65
N PRO A 80 -7.03 -16.69 10.36
CA PRO A 80 -7.80 -16.49 11.61
C PRO A 80 -6.94 -16.10 12.81
N ASP A 81 -5.63 -16.30 12.76
CA ASP A 81 -4.71 -16.07 13.86
C ASP A 81 -3.30 -15.65 13.40
N ALA A 82 -2.45 -15.30 14.34
CA ALA A 82 -1.08 -14.87 14.08
C ALA A 82 -0.22 -15.95 13.39
N ALA A 83 -0.46 -17.24 13.66
CA ALA A 83 0.28 -18.33 13.03
C ALA A 83 -0.06 -18.46 11.55
N ALA A 84 -1.34 -18.30 11.19
CA ALA A 84 -1.81 -18.28 9.81
C ALA A 84 -1.36 -17.03 9.07
N MET A 85 -1.40 -15.86 9.71
CA MET A 85 -0.98 -14.59 9.12
C MET A 85 0.53 -14.55 8.86
N GLY A 86 1.34 -14.94 9.84
CA GLY A 86 2.79 -14.83 9.76
C GLY A 86 3.26 -13.39 9.55
N LYS A 87 4.45 -13.25 8.95
CA LYS A 87 5.04 -11.96 8.59
C LYS A 87 5.00 -11.76 7.08
N LEU A 88 4.27 -10.74 6.64
CA LEU A 88 4.14 -10.38 5.22
C LEU A 88 5.30 -9.53 4.75
N THR A 89 5.85 -9.89 3.61
CA THR A 89 6.81 -9.10 2.84
C THR A 89 6.34 -8.98 1.40
N PHE A 90 6.40 -7.78 0.83
CA PHE A 90 6.22 -7.53 -0.59
C PHE A 90 7.57 -7.27 -1.26
N ASN A 91 7.79 -7.89 -2.43
CA ASN A 91 8.85 -7.51 -3.35
C ASN A 91 8.20 -6.93 -4.62
N ILE A 92 8.26 -5.61 -4.76
CA ILE A 92 7.65 -4.89 -5.87
C ILE A 92 8.57 -4.95 -7.07
N LEU A 93 8.14 -5.62 -8.13
CA LEU A 93 8.92 -5.82 -9.36
C LEU A 93 8.73 -4.67 -10.35
N VAL A 94 7.48 -4.23 -10.54
CA VAL A 94 7.12 -3.19 -11.51
C VAL A 94 6.02 -2.30 -10.94
N VAL A 95 6.17 -0.99 -11.09
CA VAL A 95 5.10 -0.01 -10.92
C VAL A 95 4.99 0.75 -12.25
N ARG A 96 3.90 0.56 -12.98
CA ARG A 96 3.71 1.10 -14.33
C ARG A 96 2.52 2.04 -14.38
N ARG A 97 2.76 3.29 -14.74
CA ARG A 97 1.70 4.24 -15.03
C ARG A 97 0.99 3.86 -16.33
N LEU A 98 -0.33 3.75 -16.26
CA LEU A 98 -1.19 3.53 -17.44
C LEU A 98 -1.86 4.83 -17.89
N SER A 99 -2.23 5.69 -16.93
CA SER A 99 -2.83 7.00 -17.18
C SER A 99 -2.66 7.90 -15.96
N ASN A 100 -3.32 9.06 -15.93
CA ASN A 100 -3.38 9.92 -14.75
C ASN A 100 -4.17 9.32 -13.58
N GLU A 101 -5.02 8.32 -13.86
CA GLU A 101 -5.94 7.71 -12.89
C GLU A 101 -5.65 6.23 -12.64
N TYR A 102 -4.75 5.59 -13.41
CA TYR A 102 -4.50 4.16 -13.32
C TYR A 102 -3.02 3.82 -13.30
N TYR A 103 -2.66 2.89 -12.41
CA TYR A 103 -1.35 2.23 -12.37
C TYR A 103 -1.53 0.73 -12.28
N HIS A 104 -0.61 0.00 -12.91
CA HIS A 104 -0.46 -1.44 -12.79
C HIS A 104 0.78 -1.75 -11.96
N VAL A 105 0.63 -2.63 -10.97
CA VAL A 105 1.74 -3.09 -10.14
C VAL A 105 1.86 -4.60 -10.24
N THR A 106 3.09 -5.07 -10.43
CA THR A 106 3.44 -6.51 -10.35
C THR A 106 4.45 -6.70 -9.24
N GLY A 107 4.26 -7.72 -8.44
CA GLY A 107 5.16 -8.05 -7.34
C GLY A 107 5.06 -9.48 -6.88
N LYS A 108 5.80 -9.78 -5.83
CA LYS A 108 5.73 -11.03 -5.08
C LYS A 108 5.28 -10.73 -3.67
N TRP A 109 4.48 -11.62 -3.12
CA TRP A 109 4.13 -11.65 -1.71
C TRP A 109 4.74 -12.90 -1.06
N PHE A 110 5.09 -12.76 0.21
CA PHE A 110 5.63 -13.86 0.99
C PHE A 110 5.17 -13.75 2.43
N LEU A 111 4.65 -14.84 2.99
CA LEU A 111 4.31 -14.98 4.40
C LEU A 111 5.28 -15.97 5.05
N GLN A 112 6.11 -15.45 5.95
CA GLN A 112 6.93 -16.28 6.84
C GLN A 112 6.07 -16.70 8.03
N ARG A 113 5.83 -18.03 8.20
CA ARG A 113 4.88 -18.55 9.19
C ARG A 113 5.49 -19.73 9.95
N SER A 114 5.10 -19.88 11.22
CA SER A 114 5.47 -21.07 12.03
C SER A 114 4.85 -22.37 11.52
N ILE A 115 3.74 -22.29 10.78
CA ILE A 115 3.00 -23.43 10.22
C ILE A 115 3.37 -23.74 8.74
N GLY A 116 4.47 -23.18 8.25
CA GLY A 116 4.94 -23.32 6.87
C GLY A 116 4.76 -22.03 6.07
N ASP A 117 5.83 -21.64 5.39
CA ASP A 117 5.86 -20.42 4.57
C ASP A 117 5.02 -20.60 3.31
N VAL A 118 4.42 -19.51 2.85
CA VAL A 118 3.70 -19.44 1.58
C VAL A 118 4.03 -18.14 0.86
N GLY A 119 3.91 -18.15 -0.45
CA GLY A 119 4.17 -16.97 -1.26
C GLY A 119 3.73 -17.18 -2.69
N GLY A 120 3.72 -16.11 -3.45
CA GLY A 120 3.33 -16.12 -4.85
C GLY A 120 3.57 -14.77 -5.51
N HIS A 121 2.98 -14.60 -6.67
CA HIS A 121 3.00 -13.33 -7.40
C HIS A 121 1.65 -12.64 -7.28
N PHE A 122 1.67 -11.32 -7.47
CA PHE A 122 0.45 -10.55 -7.61
C PHE A 122 0.54 -9.56 -8.75
N THR A 123 -0.60 -9.24 -9.30
CA THR A 123 -0.82 -8.09 -10.17
C THR A 123 -1.97 -7.26 -9.62
N LEU A 124 -1.74 -5.95 -9.50
CA LEU A 124 -2.70 -5.01 -8.94
C LEU A 124 -3.03 -3.94 -9.97
N LEU A 125 -4.30 -3.61 -10.10
CA LEU A 125 -4.74 -2.39 -10.75
C LEU A 125 -5.10 -1.37 -9.68
N PHE A 126 -4.33 -0.28 -9.64
CA PHE A 126 -4.63 0.88 -8.82
C PHE A 126 -5.43 1.90 -9.61
N ARG A 127 -6.40 2.51 -8.95
CA ARG A 127 -7.15 3.66 -9.48
C ARG A 127 -7.09 4.82 -8.49
N LYS A 128 -6.97 6.04 -9.03
CA LYS A 128 -7.10 7.26 -8.23
C LYS A 128 -8.58 7.63 -8.12
N ILE A 129 -9.10 7.57 -6.90
CA ILE A 129 -10.50 7.89 -6.59
C ILE A 129 -10.51 8.98 -5.51
N ARG A 130 -11.09 10.13 -5.82
CA ARG A 130 -11.14 11.30 -4.91
C ARG A 130 -9.75 11.70 -4.38
N GLY A 131 -8.74 11.62 -5.25
CA GLY A 131 -7.35 11.96 -4.92
C GLY A 131 -6.54 10.86 -4.23
N GLU A 132 -7.17 9.75 -3.83
CA GLU A 132 -6.53 8.62 -3.15
C GLU A 132 -6.29 7.44 -4.10
N TRP A 133 -5.12 6.82 -3.99
CA TRP A 133 -4.80 5.60 -4.73
C TRP A 133 -5.29 4.37 -3.98
N VAL A 134 -6.16 3.59 -4.62
CA VAL A 134 -6.72 2.35 -4.07
C VAL A 134 -6.65 1.22 -5.09
N ILE A 135 -6.53 -0.01 -4.60
CA ILE A 135 -6.55 -1.23 -5.42
C ILE A 135 -8.00 -1.52 -5.81
N VAL A 136 -8.29 -1.55 -7.11
CA VAL A 136 -9.62 -1.87 -7.65
C VAL A 136 -9.70 -3.30 -8.19
N SER A 137 -8.55 -3.91 -8.51
CA SER A 137 -8.44 -5.31 -8.90
C SER A 137 -7.12 -5.89 -8.39
N ASP A 138 -7.17 -7.10 -7.86
CA ASP A 138 -6.04 -7.90 -7.38
C ASP A 138 -6.13 -9.30 -7.97
N HIS A 139 -5.03 -9.79 -8.52
CA HIS A 139 -4.85 -11.19 -8.88
C HIS A 139 -3.60 -11.72 -8.18
N SER A 140 -3.80 -12.59 -7.22
CA SER A 140 -2.74 -13.22 -6.42
C SER A 140 -2.74 -14.73 -6.61
N SER A 141 -1.56 -15.28 -6.96
CA SER A 141 -1.33 -16.72 -7.16
C SER A 141 -0.67 -17.39 -5.97
#